data_d7d71f6f88d01ab480051a4234be0e62
#
_entry.id   d7d71f6f88d01ab480051a4234be0e62
#
_cell.length_a   1.000
_cell.length_b   1.000
_cell.length_c   1.000
_cell.angle_alpha   90.00
_cell.angle_beta   90.00
_cell.angle_gamma   90.00
#
_symmetry.space_group_name_H-M   'P 1'
#
loop_
_entity.id
_entity.type
_entity.pdbx_description
1 polymer ?
#
loop_
_entity_poly.entity_id
_entity_poly.type
_entity_poly.pdbx_seq_one_letter_code
_entity_poly.pdbx_strand_id
1 'polypeptide(L)'
;MIVIAAYLHNGGIGVIVLVVVVTGWAWGARVLRSQTQTLRSRDFVTAAKFSGESANRIVFREILPNMTSLIVASFFGAATAAILAEAGLEFLGLGDPNTVSWGTMLFWAQNSNVLLTGQWVQLFAPGFMIALFAVSMT
;
A
#
# COMPACT_ATOMS: atom_id res chain seq x y z
N MET A 1 -7.86 -9.36 5.90
CA MET A 1 -6.69 -8.82 6.63
C MET A 1 -6.80 -9.05 8.13
N ILE A 2 -7.78 -8.46 8.84
CA ILE A 2 -7.91 -8.52 10.31
C ILE A 2 -7.91 -9.96 10.84
N VAL A 3 -8.69 -10.87 10.26
CA VAL A 3 -8.79 -12.27 10.70
C VAL A 3 -7.46 -13.00 10.59
N ILE A 4 -6.70 -12.78 9.50
CA ILE A 4 -5.39 -13.42 9.29
C ILE A 4 -4.37 -12.83 10.27
N ALA A 5 -4.37 -11.51 10.46
CA ALA A 5 -3.49 -10.85 11.43
C ALA A 5 -3.79 -11.30 12.87
N ALA A 6 -5.06 -11.44 13.24
CA ALA A 6 -5.47 -11.92 14.56
C ALA A 6 -5.04 -13.37 14.82
N TYR A 7 -5.08 -14.24 13.78
CA TYR A 7 -4.67 -15.65 13.92
C TYR A 7 -3.15 -15.79 14.07
N LEU A 8 -2.38 -14.86 13.52
CA LEU A 8 -0.91 -14.84 13.55
C LEU A 8 -0.35 -13.86 14.59
N HIS A 9 -1.14 -13.53 15.62
CA HIS A 9 -0.90 -12.49 16.63
C HIS A 9 0.52 -12.41 17.25
N ASN A 10 1.30 -13.48 17.25
CA ASN A 10 2.64 -13.51 17.83
C ASN A 10 3.78 -13.22 16.82
N GLY A 11 3.49 -12.78 15.63
CA GLY A 11 4.47 -12.70 14.54
C GLY A 11 5.17 -11.35 14.33
N GLY A 12 4.89 -10.34 15.14
CA GLY A 12 5.50 -9.01 15.01
C GLY A 12 5.23 -8.33 13.66
N ILE A 13 6.01 -7.31 13.34
CA ILE A 13 5.85 -6.48 12.11
C ILE A 13 5.95 -7.31 10.81
N GLY A 14 6.78 -8.38 10.81
CA GLY A 14 6.94 -9.23 9.64
C GLY A 14 5.65 -9.94 9.22
N VAL A 15 4.82 -10.34 10.16
CA VAL A 15 3.53 -10.97 9.90
C VAL A 15 2.53 -9.95 9.34
N ILE A 16 2.50 -8.73 9.87
CA ILE A 16 1.66 -7.66 9.34
C ILE A 16 2.03 -7.38 7.88
N VAL A 17 3.32 -7.21 7.58
CA VAL A 17 3.81 -7.01 6.21
C VAL A 17 3.40 -8.16 5.29
N LEU A 18 3.57 -9.41 5.72
CA LEU A 18 3.18 -10.57 4.93
C LEU A 18 1.67 -10.56 4.63
N VAL A 19 0.83 -10.29 5.62
CA VAL A 19 -0.63 -10.21 5.45
C VAL A 19 -1.01 -9.12 4.45
N VAL A 20 -0.39 -7.91 4.57
CA VAL A 20 -0.63 -6.80 3.65
C VAL A 20 -0.24 -7.16 2.22
N VAL A 21 0.94 -7.77 2.02
CA VAL A 21 1.42 -8.19 0.70
C VAL A 21 0.51 -9.25 0.09
N VAL A 22 0.20 -10.33 0.83
CA VAL A 22 -0.62 -11.45 0.32
C VAL A 22 -2.06 -11.01 -0.01
N THR A 23 -2.61 -10.04 0.70
CA THR A 23 -3.98 -9.57 0.44
C THR A 23 -4.04 -8.39 -0.54
N GLY A 24 -2.99 -7.57 -0.62
CA GLY A 24 -2.98 -6.32 -1.40
C GLY A 24 -2.60 -6.49 -2.87
N TRP A 25 -1.73 -7.44 -3.22
CA TRP A 25 -1.18 -7.60 -4.57
C TRP A 25 -2.23 -7.79 -5.67
N ALA A 26 -3.32 -8.48 -5.34
CA ALA A 26 -4.35 -8.85 -6.33
C ALA A 26 -5.11 -7.64 -6.89
N TRP A 27 -5.24 -6.56 -6.11
CA TRP A 27 -5.87 -5.33 -6.59
C TRP A 27 -4.96 -4.60 -7.60
N GLY A 28 -3.69 -4.40 -7.26
CA GLY A 28 -2.71 -3.80 -8.16
C GLY A 28 -2.56 -4.57 -9.47
N ALA A 29 -2.47 -5.90 -9.39
CA ALA A 29 -2.40 -6.77 -10.56
C ALA A 29 -3.62 -6.60 -11.50
N ARG A 30 -4.82 -6.44 -10.95
CA ARG A 30 -6.04 -6.21 -11.75
C ARG A 30 -6.02 -4.85 -12.44
N VAL A 31 -5.58 -3.80 -11.76
CA VAL A 31 -5.46 -2.46 -12.34
C VAL A 31 -4.46 -2.46 -13.49
N LEU A 32 -3.26 -2.99 -13.28
CA LEU A 32 -2.24 -3.08 -14.33
C LEU A 32 -2.68 -3.92 -15.52
N ARG A 33 -3.38 -5.04 -15.26
CA ARG A 33 -3.94 -5.87 -16.33
C ARG A 33 -4.96 -5.12 -17.18
N SER A 34 -5.90 -4.40 -16.57
CA SER A 34 -6.92 -3.64 -17.31
C SER A 34 -6.29 -2.54 -18.20
N GLN A 35 -5.29 -1.85 -17.67
CA GLN A 35 -4.56 -0.82 -18.42
C GLN A 35 -3.74 -1.42 -19.56
N THR A 36 -3.08 -2.55 -19.35
CA THR A 36 -2.34 -3.26 -20.40
C THR A 36 -3.30 -3.70 -21.52
N GLN A 37 -4.51 -4.15 -21.19
CA GLN A 37 -5.51 -4.52 -22.20
C GLN A 37 -5.93 -3.31 -23.04
N THR A 38 -6.11 -2.15 -22.43
CA THR A 38 -6.45 -0.90 -23.14
C THR A 38 -5.31 -0.46 -24.05
N LEU A 39 -4.05 -0.54 -23.59
CA LEU A 39 -2.88 -0.17 -24.39
C LEU A 39 -2.64 -1.14 -25.55
N ARG A 40 -2.98 -2.42 -25.40
CA ARG A 40 -2.82 -3.44 -26.44
C ARG A 40 -3.64 -3.14 -27.70
N SER A 41 -4.74 -2.40 -27.59
CA SER A 41 -5.60 -2.01 -28.72
C SER A 41 -5.22 -0.65 -29.34
N ARG A 42 -4.17 0.02 -28.86
CA ARG A 42 -3.72 1.30 -29.39
C ARG A 42 -2.98 1.13 -30.71
N ASP A 43 -3.03 2.19 -31.53
CA ASP A 43 -2.50 2.20 -32.91
C ASP A 43 -1.00 1.90 -32.97
N PHE A 44 -0.21 2.39 -32.02
CA PHE A 44 1.24 2.14 -31.98
C PHE A 44 1.57 0.65 -31.76
N VAL A 45 0.78 -0.08 -30.96
CA VAL A 45 0.94 -1.52 -30.76
C VAL A 45 0.54 -2.29 -32.02
N THR A 46 -0.52 -1.82 -32.69
CA THR A 46 -0.99 -2.40 -33.94
C THR A 46 0.06 -2.20 -35.06
N ALA A 47 0.64 -1.01 -35.18
CA ALA A 47 1.74 -0.73 -36.11
C ALA A 47 2.98 -1.62 -35.86
N ALA A 48 3.37 -1.78 -34.59
CA ALA A 48 4.49 -2.66 -34.22
C ALA A 48 4.24 -4.13 -34.61
N LYS A 49 3.00 -4.62 -34.46
CA LYS A 49 2.62 -5.96 -34.91
C LYS A 49 2.71 -6.12 -36.43
N PHE A 50 2.24 -5.12 -37.18
CA PHE A 50 2.35 -5.13 -38.66
C PHE A 50 3.79 -5.08 -39.14
N SER A 51 4.69 -4.46 -38.38
CA SER A 51 6.13 -4.47 -38.64
C SER A 51 6.81 -5.80 -38.29
N GLY A 52 6.07 -6.80 -37.80
CA GLY A 52 6.59 -8.13 -37.47
C GLY A 52 7.37 -8.20 -36.16
N GLU A 53 7.22 -7.23 -35.25
CA GLU A 53 7.90 -7.26 -33.97
C GLU A 53 7.42 -8.40 -33.07
N SER A 54 8.35 -8.99 -32.30
CA SER A 54 8.02 -10.05 -31.36
C SER A 54 7.18 -9.52 -30.19
N ALA A 55 6.32 -10.37 -29.60
CA ALA A 55 5.47 -10.00 -28.48
C ALA A 55 6.25 -9.44 -27.28
N ASN A 56 7.41 -10.03 -26.95
CA ASN A 56 8.26 -9.54 -25.86
C ASN A 56 8.77 -8.12 -26.15
N ARG A 57 9.19 -7.84 -27.38
CA ARG A 57 9.66 -6.52 -27.75
C ARG A 57 8.56 -5.48 -27.66
N ILE A 58 7.34 -5.80 -28.11
CA ILE A 58 6.17 -4.92 -27.98
C ILE A 58 5.87 -4.63 -26.50
N VAL A 59 5.90 -5.65 -25.63
CA VAL A 59 5.62 -5.46 -24.20
C VAL A 59 6.66 -4.56 -23.54
N PHE A 60 7.97 -4.85 -23.72
CA PHE A 60 9.03 -4.14 -23.00
C PHE A 60 9.39 -2.79 -23.61
N ARG A 61 9.19 -2.58 -24.91
CA ARG A 61 9.64 -1.39 -25.62
C ARG A 61 8.51 -0.42 -25.94
N GLU A 62 7.29 -0.92 -26.11
CA GLU A 62 6.14 -0.10 -26.47
C GLU A 62 5.14 0.06 -25.29
N ILE A 63 4.73 -1.04 -24.65
CA ILE A 63 3.68 -0.99 -23.62
C ILE A 63 4.24 -0.52 -22.29
N LEU A 64 5.32 -1.15 -21.81
CA LEU A 64 5.87 -0.89 -20.47
C LEU A 64 6.34 0.56 -20.28
N PRO A 65 7.06 1.20 -21.23
CA PRO A 65 7.46 2.60 -21.09
C PRO A 65 6.25 3.56 -21.03
N ASN A 66 5.19 3.25 -21.76
CA ASN A 66 3.96 4.04 -21.73
C ASN A 66 3.12 3.85 -20.43
N MET A 67 3.45 2.83 -19.63
CA MET A 67 2.81 2.56 -18.34
C MET A 67 3.65 3.01 -17.14
N THR A 68 4.86 3.53 -17.33
CA THR A 68 5.77 3.86 -16.23
C THR A 68 5.17 4.83 -15.22
N SER A 69 4.49 5.88 -15.68
CA SER A 69 3.83 6.85 -14.79
C SER A 69 2.74 6.19 -13.95
N LEU A 70 1.95 5.29 -14.55
CA LEU A 70 0.92 4.54 -13.83
C LEU A 70 1.53 3.56 -12.82
N ILE A 71 2.62 2.90 -13.18
CA ILE A 71 3.32 1.97 -12.26
C ILE A 71 3.87 2.73 -11.06
N VAL A 72 4.51 3.88 -11.29
CA VAL A 72 5.05 4.74 -10.22
C VAL A 72 3.91 5.26 -9.33
N ALA A 73 2.83 5.79 -9.91
CA ALA A 73 1.67 6.25 -9.14
C ALA A 73 1.03 5.10 -8.34
N SER A 74 0.92 3.90 -8.92
CA SER A 74 0.40 2.73 -8.24
C SER A 74 1.30 2.27 -7.09
N PHE A 75 2.63 2.41 -7.22
CA PHE A 75 3.57 2.11 -6.16
C PHE A 75 3.38 3.04 -4.95
N PHE A 76 3.31 4.36 -5.16
CA PHE A 76 3.07 5.32 -4.08
C PHE A 76 1.70 5.12 -3.43
N GLY A 77 0.66 4.87 -4.23
CA GLY A 77 -0.67 4.53 -3.70
C GLY A 77 -0.68 3.25 -2.86
N ALA A 78 0.05 2.21 -3.30
CA ALA A 78 0.18 0.97 -2.55
C ALA A 78 0.97 1.16 -1.25
N ALA A 79 2.04 1.96 -1.27
CA ALA A 79 2.83 2.29 -0.08
C ALA A 79 1.97 3.03 0.96
N THR A 80 1.20 4.03 0.53
CA THR A 80 0.26 4.75 1.41
C THR A 80 -0.78 3.80 2.01
N ALA A 81 -1.39 2.95 1.19
CA ALA A 81 -2.38 1.97 1.66
C ALA A 81 -1.79 0.95 2.64
N ALA A 82 -0.53 0.53 2.43
CA ALA A 82 0.17 -0.40 3.32
C ALA A 82 0.41 0.21 4.70
N ILE A 83 0.89 1.46 4.77
CA ILE A 83 1.14 2.16 6.04
C ILE A 83 -0.16 2.42 6.79
N LEU A 84 -1.23 2.82 6.10
CA LEU A 84 -2.54 2.99 6.73
C LEU A 84 -3.11 1.67 7.25
N ALA A 85 -2.92 0.56 6.51
CA ALA A 85 -3.34 -0.76 6.95
C ALA A 85 -2.54 -1.25 8.16
N GLU A 86 -1.21 -1.05 8.17
CA GLU A 86 -0.33 -1.35 9.29
C GLU A 86 -0.74 -0.57 10.54
N ALA A 87 -0.81 0.76 10.43
CA ALA A 87 -1.22 1.62 11.54
C ALA A 87 -2.61 1.25 12.08
N GLY A 88 -3.54 0.89 11.19
CA GLY A 88 -4.87 0.43 11.59
C GLY A 88 -4.86 -0.90 12.34
N LEU A 89 -4.05 -1.88 11.90
CA LEU A 89 -3.92 -3.17 12.58
C LEU A 89 -3.26 -3.02 13.94
N GLU A 90 -2.22 -2.22 14.05
CA GLU A 90 -1.54 -1.92 15.30
C GLU A 90 -2.42 -1.14 16.28
N PHE A 91 -3.21 -0.17 15.78
CA PHE A 91 -4.20 0.55 16.57
C PHE A 91 -5.25 -0.39 17.20
N LEU A 92 -5.59 -1.48 16.49
CA LEU A 92 -6.48 -2.53 17.01
C LEU A 92 -5.77 -3.50 17.98
N GLY A 93 -4.48 -3.29 18.28
CA GLY A 93 -3.71 -4.15 19.18
C GLY A 93 -3.24 -5.46 18.55
N LEU A 94 -3.23 -5.57 17.21
CA LEU A 94 -2.79 -6.75 16.47
C LEU A 94 -1.29 -6.73 16.15
N GLY A 95 -0.58 -5.64 16.48
CA GLY A 95 0.86 -5.51 16.38
C GLY A 95 1.58 -5.90 17.68
N ASP A 96 2.92 -5.85 17.64
CA ASP A 96 3.74 -5.98 18.85
C ASP A 96 3.74 -4.65 19.62
N PRO A 97 3.20 -4.60 20.87
CA PRO A 97 3.12 -3.37 21.66
C PRO A 97 4.50 -2.80 22.04
N ASN A 98 5.57 -3.58 21.91
CA ASN A 98 6.93 -3.15 22.23
C ASN A 98 7.64 -2.47 21.05
N THR A 99 7.08 -2.56 19.84
CA THR A 99 7.62 -1.84 18.68
C THR A 99 7.12 -0.39 18.67
N VAL A 100 8.02 0.54 18.35
CA VAL A 100 7.65 1.97 18.23
C VAL A 100 7.22 2.25 16.80
N SER A 101 5.94 2.44 16.60
CA SER A 101 5.34 2.84 15.32
C SER A 101 4.24 3.87 15.55
N TRP A 102 3.77 4.51 14.49
CA TRP A 102 2.64 5.44 14.62
C TRP A 102 1.35 4.74 15.05
N GLY A 103 1.15 3.50 14.65
CA GLY A 103 -0.01 2.70 15.03
C GLY A 103 0.03 2.30 16.50
N THR A 104 1.19 1.83 17.01
CA THR A 104 1.35 1.50 18.43
C THR A 104 1.27 2.75 19.31
N MET A 105 1.74 3.92 18.86
CA MET A 105 1.55 5.17 19.58
C MET A 105 0.06 5.53 19.74
N LEU A 106 -0.74 5.35 18.68
CA LEU A 106 -2.19 5.54 18.74
C LEU A 106 -2.88 4.52 19.66
N PHE A 107 -2.44 3.26 19.64
CA PHE A 107 -2.93 2.21 20.54
C PHE A 107 -2.70 2.58 22.02
N TRP A 108 -1.48 3.02 22.36
CA TRP A 108 -1.17 3.44 23.73
C TRP A 108 -1.90 4.71 24.12
N ALA A 109 -2.05 5.69 23.22
CA ALA A 109 -2.83 6.89 23.45
C ALA A 109 -4.29 6.56 23.81
N GLN A 110 -4.90 5.61 23.11
CA GLN A 110 -6.25 5.14 23.41
C GLN A 110 -6.34 4.47 24.79
N ASN A 111 -5.41 3.57 25.09
CA ASN A 111 -5.41 2.81 26.34
C ASN A 111 -5.04 3.64 27.58
N SER A 112 -4.27 4.72 27.40
CA SER A 112 -3.86 5.63 28.49
C SER A 112 -4.90 6.70 28.85
N ASN A 113 -6.10 6.64 28.26
CA ASN A 113 -7.17 7.64 28.48
C ASN A 113 -6.68 9.09 28.26
N VAL A 114 -5.88 9.29 27.22
CA VAL A 114 -5.23 10.57 26.88
C VAL A 114 -6.24 11.72 26.79
N LEU A 115 -7.48 11.43 26.38
CA LEU A 115 -8.57 12.40 26.31
C LEU A 115 -8.98 12.94 27.69
N LEU A 116 -8.84 12.14 28.75
CA LEU A 116 -9.17 12.52 30.13
C LEU A 116 -7.99 13.19 30.84
N THR A 117 -6.75 12.80 30.46
CA THR A 117 -5.52 13.35 31.07
C THR A 117 -5.03 14.65 30.40
N GLY A 118 -5.67 15.07 29.30
CA GLY A 118 -5.31 16.29 28.57
C GLY A 118 -4.03 16.19 27.74
N GLN A 119 -3.48 14.99 27.55
CA GLN A 119 -2.25 14.76 26.77
C GLN A 119 -2.53 14.60 25.27
N TRP A 120 -3.22 15.55 24.68
CA TRP A 120 -3.67 15.55 23.28
C TRP A 120 -2.55 15.32 22.26
N VAL A 121 -1.32 15.71 22.59
CA VAL A 121 -0.16 15.56 21.70
C VAL A 121 0.09 14.10 21.34
N GLN A 122 -0.10 13.16 22.28
CA GLN A 122 0.11 11.73 22.03
C GLN A 122 -0.85 11.14 21.00
N LEU A 123 -2.02 11.73 20.84
CA LEU A 123 -3.01 11.33 19.85
C LEU A 123 -2.80 12.06 18.51
N PHE A 124 -2.59 13.37 18.57
CA PHE A 124 -2.52 14.19 17.35
C PHE A 124 -1.19 14.04 16.61
N ALA A 125 -0.06 13.83 17.32
CA ALA A 125 1.24 13.73 16.68
C ALA A 125 1.34 12.56 15.68
N PRO A 126 1.06 11.29 16.05
CA PRO A 126 1.11 10.18 15.11
C PRO A 126 0.03 10.28 14.01
N GLY A 127 -1.18 10.74 14.36
CA GLY A 127 -2.24 10.95 13.37
C GLY A 127 -1.86 12.00 12.32
N PHE A 128 -1.26 13.12 12.73
CA PHE A 128 -0.79 14.15 11.83
C PHE A 128 0.35 13.64 10.94
N MET A 129 1.30 12.87 11.47
CA MET A 129 2.40 12.30 10.69
C MET A 129 1.91 11.32 9.63
N ILE A 130 0.95 10.45 9.96
CA ILE A 130 0.31 9.55 9.00
C ILE A 130 -0.40 10.34 7.89
N ALA A 131 -1.16 11.39 8.25
CA ALA A 131 -1.85 12.23 7.28
C ALA A 131 -0.87 12.99 6.37
N LEU A 132 0.19 13.55 6.94
CA LEU A 132 1.24 14.26 6.19
C LEU A 132 1.97 13.32 5.23
N PHE A 133 2.29 12.11 5.68
CA PHE A 133 2.87 11.08 4.83
C PHE A 133 1.94 10.72 3.67
N ALA A 134 0.65 10.46 3.96
CA ALA A 134 -0.34 10.13 2.94
C ALA A 134 -0.48 11.23 1.87
N VAL A 135 -0.53 12.48 2.29
CA VAL A 135 -0.60 13.64 1.38
C VAL A 135 0.69 13.79 0.56
N SER A 136 1.86 13.54 1.15
CA SER A 136 3.14 13.67 0.43
C SER A 136 3.35 12.61 -0.65
N MET A 137 2.65 11.47 -0.56
CA MET A 137 2.74 10.35 -1.50
C MET A 137 1.65 10.39 -2.59
N THR A 138 0.72 11.33 -2.51
CA THR A 138 -0.38 11.49 -3.48
C THR A 138 -0.07 12.58 -4.49
#